data_a9b2b959ad1eb792586d1f3d2f611b6b
#
_entry.id   a9b2b959ad1eb792586d1f3d2f611b6b
#
_cell.length_a   1.000
_cell.length_b   1.000
_cell.length_c   1.000
_cell.angle_alpha   90.00
_cell.angle_beta   90.00
_cell.angle_gamma   90.00
#
_symmetry.space_group_name_H-M   'P 1'
#
loop_
_entity.id
_entity.type
_entity.pdbx_description
1 polymer ?
#
loop_
_entity_poly.entity_id
_entity_poly.type
_entity_poly.pdbx_seq_one_letter_code
_entity_poly.pdbx_strand_id
1 'polypeptide(L)'
;LGVEKGEDTIHVYKSGNKIEYYGVFDPHTFISWLLEMPDDPVTVINSKREENEYHSLKDTDVRVIGFFNPGSRELKEFEEAAEDFMNEVRCFAVVDTFWARRLGITRIGDIRLYRPFDSTPVIAPRDADTERELEDWIRANKEPVMQKLSLKNFFNVWKDPEPEERMIVAFCDEEDDAGQAVFELLKKLNHDNALYAGTLEIVLIDPDEFPLMIDEWETIFGIEIEKDPQLGLVDITDREGVWFDMTQLNLQQPLQYEAQNLEVLQAWIDQIMNDEIRLGEEESETPAPASTKTRRKKEL
;
A
#
# COMPACT_ATOMS: atom_id res chain seq x y z
N LEU A 1 24.10 -9.34 -19.01
CA LEU A 1 22.69 -8.91 -19.03
C LEU A 1 21.82 -10.16 -19.05
N GLY A 2 21.46 -10.66 -17.87
CA GLY A 2 20.60 -11.85 -17.76
C GLY A 2 19.15 -11.43 -17.70
N VAL A 3 18.55 -11.08 -18.83
CA VAL A 3 17.09 -11.00 -18.95
C VAL A 3 16.62 -12.40 -19.29
N GLU A 4 15.89 -13.06 -18.41
CA GLU A 4 15.23 -14.33 -18.72
C GLU A 4 14.16 -14.07 -19.78
N LYS A 5 14.03 -15.01 -20.71
CA LYS A 5 13.16 -14.89 -21.87
C LYS A 5 11.71 -15.10 -21.42
N GLY A 6 10.95 -14.01 -21.19
CA GLY A 6 9.53 -14.10 -20.84
C GLY A 6 8.98 -12.96 -20.01
N GLU A 7 9.81 -12.15 -19.37
CA GLU A 7 9.37 -10.97 -18.64
C GLU A 7 9.90 -9.71 -19.30
N ASP A 8 9.00 -8.87 -19.79
CA ASP A 8 9.33 -7.55 -20.31
C ASP A 8 9.61 -6.63 -19.09
N THR A 9 10.89 -6.53 -18.69
CA THR A 9 11.33 -5.66 -17.60
C THR A 9 12.21 -4.54 -18.12
N ILE A 10 12.05 -3.35 -17.58
CA ILE A 10 12.91 -2.20 -17.88
C ILE A 10 13.86 -1.99 -16.72
N HIS A 11 15.16 -1.97 -17.00
CA HIS A 11 16.19 -1.71 -16.00
C HIS A 11 16.95 -0.43 -16.35
N VAL A 12 17.13 0.43 -15.35
CA VAL A 12 17.97 1.62 -15.44
C VAL A 12 19.23 1.40 -14.58
N TYR A 13 20.37 1.84 -15.09
CA TYR A 13 21.63 1.79 -14.34
C TYR A 13 22.03 3.21 -13.95
N LYS A 14 22.09 3.48 -12.65
CA LYS A 14 22.49 4.78 -12.10
C LYS A 14 23.54 4.58 -11.00
N SER A 15 24.65 5.28 -11.07
CA SER A 15 25.74 5.19 -10.09
C SER A 15 26.25 3.78 -9.80
N GLY A 16 26.13 2.85 -10.77
CA GLY A 16 26.52 1.44 -10.62
C GLY A 16 25.40 0.50 -10.19
N ASN A 17 24.31 1.02 -9.67
CA ASN A 17 23.15 0.25 -9.19
C ASN A 17 22.19 -0.05 -10.34
N LYS A 18 21.63 -1.26 -10.33
CA LYS A 18 20.58 -1.71 -11.23
C LYS A 18 19.24 -1.40 -10.59
N ILE A 19 18.44 -0.55 -11.22
CA ILE A 19 17.12 -0.14 -10.76
C ILE A 19 16.09 -0.69 -11.72
N GLU A 20 15.11 -1.42 -11.23
CA GLU A 20 14.00 -1.97 -12.01
C GLU A 20 12.83 -0.98 -12.04
N TYR A 21 12.18 -0.87 -13.19
CA TYR A 21 10.99 -0.06 -13.37
C TYR A 21 9.74 -0.92 -13.26
N TYR A 22 8.84 -0.56 -12.35
CA TYR A 22 7.61 -1.28 -12.06
C TYR A 22 6.33 -0.60 -12.56
N GLY A 23 6.47 0.49 -13.30
CA GLY A 23 5.33 1.22 -13.86
C GLY A 23 4.86 0.66 -15.19
N VAL A 24 3.71 1.13 -15.64
CA VAL A 24 3.15 0.78 -16.96
C VAL A 24 4.11 1.18 -18.08
N PHE A 25 4.15 0.41 -19.18
CA PHE A 25 5.04 0.64 -20.32
C PHE A 25 4.54 1.79 -21.22
N ASP A 26 4.34 2.95 -20.60
CA ASP A 26 4.03 4.21 -21.25
C ASP A 26 5.23 5.17 -21.22
N PRO A 27 5.62 5.77 -22.34
CA PRO A 27 6.77 6.68 -22.38
C PRO A 27 6.68 7.88 -21.45
N HIS A 28 5.48 8.44 -21.26
CA HIS A 28 5.29 9.60 -20.37
C HIS A 28 5.48 9.21 -18.92
N THR A 29 4.90 8.10 -18.49
CA THR A 29 5.03 7.55 -17.13
C THR A 29 6.50 7.21 -16.85
N PHE A 30 7.18 6.55 -17.78
CA PHE A 30 8.59 6.20 -17.63
C PHE A 30 9.50 7.43 -17.51
N ILE A 31 9.30 8.44 -18.37
CA ILE A 31 10.08 9.69 -18.30
C ILE A 31 9.81 10.43 -16.99
N SER A 32 8.56 10.50 -16.54
CA SER A 32 8.21 11.13 -15.28
C SER A 32 8.91 10.45 -14.11
N TRP A 33 8.85 9.11 -14.05
CA TRP A 33 9.55 8.32 -13.06
C TRP A 33 11.08 8.54 -13.06
N LEU A 34 11.71 8.60 -14.26
CA LEU A 34 13.15 8.90 -14.39
C LEU A 34 13.52 10.29 -13.85
N LEU A 35 12.66 11.29 -14.08
CA LEU A 35 12.89 12.66 -13.62
C LEU A 35 12.70 12.83 -12.11
N GLU A 36 11.91 11.97 -11.48
CA GLU A 36 11.67 11.96 -10.02
C GLU A 36 12.69 11.13 -9.26
N MET A 37 13.46 10.30 -9.96
CA MET A 37 14.49 9.46 -9.33
C MET A 37 15.57 10.34 -8.68
N PRO A 38 15.88 10.14 -7.39
CA PRO A 38 16.89 10.94 -6.70
C PRO A 38 18.27 10.76 -7.33
N ASP A 39 19.08 11.81 -7.30
CA ASP A 39 20.45 11.75 -7.80
C ASP A 39 21.37 10.99 -6.86
N ASP A 40 21.15 11.12 -5.58
CA ASP A 40 21.91 10.47 -4.51
C ASP A 40 20.97 9.51 -3.72
N PRO A 41 21.48 8.43 -3.14
CA PRO A 41 20.70 7.49 -2.35
C PRO A 41 20.04 8.16 -1.12
N VAL A 42 20.67 9.20 -0.58
CA VAL A 42 20.16 9.94 0.58
C VAL A 42 20.08 11.43 0.27
N THR A 43 18.87 11.99 0.40
CA THR A 43 18.65 13.44 0.30
C THR A 43 18.94 14.12 1.65
N VAL A 44 19.94 14.99 1.70
CA VAL A 44 20.24 15.76 2.92
C VAL A 44 19.30 16.97 3.03
N ILE A 45 18.47 17.02 4.08
CA ILE A 45 17.55 18.13 4.33
C ILE A 45 18.33 19.30 4.95
N ASN A 46 18.57 20.31 4.13
CA ASN A 46 19.27 21.53 4.50
C ASN A 46 18.56 22.82 4.07
N SER A 47 17.43 22.69 3.38
CA SER A 47 16.59 23.80 2.97
C SER A 47 15.09 23.47 3.01
N LYS A 48 14.25 24.48 2.83
CA LYS A 48 12.78 24.34 2.76
C LYS A 48 12.33 23.48 1.57
N ARG A 49 13.13 23.39 0.52
CA ARG A 49 12.84 22.58 -0.65
C ARG A 49 12.85 21.10 -0.29
N GLU A 50 13.92 20.60 0.32
CA GLU A 50 14.05 19.19 0.72
C GLU A 50 13.06 18.85 1.86
N GLU A 51 12.78 19.79 2.78
CA GLU A 51 11.72 19.59 3.79
C GLU A 51 10.34 19.41 3.12
N ASN A 52 10.01 20.23 2.11
CA ASN A 52 8.77 20.07 1.37
C ASN A 52 8.72 18.75 0.59
N GLU A 53 9.82 18.37 -0.05
CA GLU A 53 9.97 17.08 -0.73
C GLU A 53 9.68 15.93 0.24
N TYR A 54 10.32 15.92 1.41
CA TYR A 54 10.07 14.91 2.45
C TYR A 54 8.59 14.82 2.85
N HIS A 55 7.91 15.95 2.98
CA HIS A 55 6.50 15.96 3.38
C HIS A 55 5.53 15.58 2.25
N SER A 56 5.88 15.85 0.99
CA SER A 56 5.03 15.51 -0.16
C SER A 56 4.91 14.00 -0.39
N LEU A 57 5.87 13.22 0.09
CA LEU A 57 5.91 11.76 -0.09
C LEU A 57 5.12 10.96 0.96
N LYS A 58 4.45 11.62 1.91
CA LYS A 58 3.88 10.94 3.09
C LYS A 58 2.82 9.88 2.79
N ASP A 59 2.07 10.07 1.70
CA ASP A 59 0.95 9.21 1.32
C ASP A 59 1.25 8.40 0.03
N THR A 60 2.46 8.50 -0.51
CA THR A 60 2.86 7.84 -1.76
C THR A 60 4.05 6.90 -1.62
N ASP A 61 5.01 7.25 -0.76
CA ASP A 61 6.30 6.54 -0.71
C ASP A 61 6.68 6.11 0.70
N VAL A 62 7.34 4.97 0.79
CA VAL A 62 8.09 4.59 1.98
C VAL A 62 9.29 5.49 2.10
N ARG A 63 9.47 6.12 3.26
CA ARG A 63 10.57 7.04 3.52
C ARG A 63 11.27 6.76 4.83
N VAL A 64 12.59 6.84 4.80
CA VAL A 64 13.44 6.74 5.99
C VAL A 64 14.12 8.08 6.23
N ILE A 65 14.18 8.52 7.47
CA ILE A 65 14.89 9.73 7.84
C ILE A 65 15.75 9.50 9.07
N GLY A 66 17.03 9.88 9.00
CA GLY A 66 17.98 9.79 10.10
C GLY A 66 18.58 11.13 10.50
N PHE A 67 18.93 11.28 11.78
CA PHE A 67 19.67 12.45 12.27
C PHE A 67 21.09 12.05 12.66
N PHE A 68 22.07 12.64 11.99
CA PHE A 68 23.48 12.25 12.10
C PHE A 68 24.39 13.45 12.37
N ASN A 69 25.61 13.19 12.88
CA ASN A 69 26.70 14.16 12.85
C ASN A 69 27.22 14.29 11.40
N PRO A 70 27.53 15.52 10.95
CA PRO A 70 28.08 15.72 9.62
C PRO A 70 29.37 14.90 9.40
N GLY A 71 29.38 14.07 8.35
CA GLY A 71 30.53 13.25 7.97
C GLY A 71 30.85 12.12 8.95
N SER A 72 29.93 11.75 9.83
CA SER A 72 30.10 10.61 10.74
C SER A 72 30.12 9.27 9.98
N ARG A 73 30.62 8.24 10.65
CA ARG A 73 30.63 6.88 10.13
C ARG A 73 29.18 6.39 9.94
N GLU A 74 28.32 6.65 10.91
CA GLU A 74 26.91 6.21 10.90
C GLU A 74 26.14 6.82 9.71
N LEU A 75 26.45 8.06 9.31
CA LEU A 75 25.88 8.66 8.11
C LEU A 75 26.33 7.91 6.85
N LYS A 76 27.59 7.50 6.76
CA LYS A 76 28.08 6.73 5.60
C LYS A 76 27.47 5.35 5.52
N GLU A 77 27.39 4.62 6.63
CA GLU A 77 26.74 3.31 6.68
C GLU A 77 25.25 3.42 6.27
N PHE A 78 24.57 4.53 6.63
CA PHE A 78 23.21 4.82 6.21
C PHE A 78 23.11 5.16 4.70
N GLU A 79 24.09 5.92 4.16
CA GLU A 79 24.17 6.22 2.73
C GLU A 79 24.40 4.94 1.92
N GLU A 80 25.31 4.06 2.36
CA GLU A 80 25.61 2.77 1.74
C GLU A 80 24.38 1.85 1.77
N ALA A 81 23.71 1.70 2.93
CA ALA A 81 22.48 0.91 3.04
C ALA A 81 21.32 1.44 2.15
N ALA A 82 21.22 2.75 1.98
CA ALA A 82 20.18 3.37 1.16
C ALA A 82 20.35 3.09 -0.35
N GLU A 83 21.55 2.74 -0.82
CA GLU A 83 21.80 2.43 -2.23
C GLU A 83 20.97 1.26 -2.73
N ASP A 84 20.76 0.23 -1.89
CA ASP A 84 20.02 -0.97 -2.24
C ASP A 84 18.50 -0.73 -2.39
N PHE A 85 18.00 0.38 -1.80
CA PHE A 85 16.56 0.68 -1.76
C PHE A 85 16.14 1.90 -2.58
N MET A 86 16.99 2.47 -3.42
CA MET A 86 16.74 3.71 -4.16
C MET A 86 15.43 3.72 -4.97
N ASN A 87 14.92 2.55 -5.36
CA ASN A 87 13.69 2.39 -6.13
C ASN A 87 12.43 2.26 -5.27
N GLU A 88 12.57 1.83 -4.02
CA GLU A 88 11.46 1.43 -3.18
C GLU A 88 11.31 2.34 -1.95
N VAL A 89 12.41 2.92 -1.49
CA VAL A 89 12.46 3.71 -0.26
C VAL A 89 13.17 5.04 -0.50
N ARG A 90 12.53 6.12 -0.11
CA ARG A 90 13.13 7.47 -0.16
C ARG A 90 13.88 7.75 1.14
N CYS A 91 15.21 7.83 1.08
CA CYS A 91 16.04 8.05 2.23
C CYS A 91 16.45 9.51 2.38
N PHE A 92 16.35 10.02 3.61
CA PHE A 92 16.65 11.39 3.99
C PHE A 92 17.60 11.42 5.19
N ALA A 93 18.51 12.38 5.21
CA ALA A 93 19.37 12.65 6.36
C ALA A 93 19.22 14.09 6.81
N VAL A 94 19.32 14.28 8.11
CA VAL A 94 19.44 15.60 8.74
C VAL A 94 20.75 15.64 9.48
N VAL A 95 21.51 16.71 9.27
CA VAL A 95 22.82 16.91 9.93
C VAL A 95 22.87 18.20 10.74
N ASP A 96 21.78 18.95 10.73
CA ASP A 96 21.61 20.22 11.44
C ASP A 96 20.47 20.16 12.45
N THR A 97 20.71 20.67 13.66
CA THR A 97 19.73 20.63 14.76
C THR A 97 18.50 21.49 14.51
N PHE A 98 18.56 22.50 13.66
CA PHE A 98 17.39 23.33 13.32
C PHE A 98 16.38 22.50 12.52
N TRP A 99 16.84 21.80 11.46
CA TRP A 99 15.99 20.94 10.65
C TRP A 99 15.51 19.71 11.42
N ALA A 100 16.40 19.10 12.24
CA ALA A 100 16.04 17.97 13.08
C ALA A 100 14.87 18.30 14.03
N ARG A 101 14.90 19.46 14.68
CA ARG A 101 13.79 19.92 15.54
C ARG A 101 12.50 20.16 14.78
N ARG A 102 12.57 20.72 13.58
CA ARG A 102 11.39 20.98 12.74
C ARG A 102 10.70 19.69 12.33
N LEU A 103 11.48 18.62 12.11
CA LEU A 103 10.98 17.29 11.72
C LEU A 103 10.72 16.39 12.94
N GLY A 104 10.81 16.92 14.16
CA GLY A 104 10.54 16.19 15.39
C GLY A 104 11.56 15.11 15.75
N ILE A 105 12.76 15.14 15.12
CA ILE A 105 13.86 14.22 15.42
C ILE A 105 14.79 14.95 16.38
N THR A 106 14.90 14.46 17.62
CA THR A 106 15.58 15.20 18.67
C THR A 106 16.94 14.64 19.07
N ARG A 107 17.26 13.43 18.63
CA ARG A 107 18.47 12.71 19.04
C ARG A 107 19.29 12.30 17.83
N ILE A 108 20.59 12.55 17.91
CA ILE A 108 21.55 12.02 16.94
C ILE A 108 21.54 10.49 17.01
N GLY A 109 21.53 9.84 15.86
CA GLY A 109 21.42 8.40 15.70
C GLY A 109 19.97 7.87 15.68
N ASP A 110 18.94 8.72 15.87
CA ASP A 110 17.56 8.30 15.63
C ASP A 110 17.33 8.15 14.12
N ILE A 111 16.90 6.96 13.69
CA ILE A 111 16.50 6.65 12.32
C ILE A 111 15.05 6.17 12.37
N ARG A 112 14.21 6.69 11.49
CA ARG A 112 12.75 6.47 11.47
C ARG A 112 12.30 6.10 10.07
N LEU A 113 11.53 5.03 9.96
CA LEU A 113 10.85 4.61 8.74
C LEU A 113 9.36 4.95 8.84
N TYR A 114 8.85 5.57 7.80
CA TYR A 114 7.42 5.83 7.62
C TYR A 114 6.97 5.15 6.34
N ARG A 115 5.89 4.39 6.42
CA ARG A 115 5.19 3.86 5.25
C ARG A 115 4.10 4.84 4.80
N PRO A 116 3.56 4.71 3.59
CA PRO A 116 2.39 5.47 3.15
C PRO A 116 1.28 5.43 4.21
N PHE A 117 0.66 6.57 4.45
CA PHE A 117 -0.43 6.77 5.41
C PHE A 117 -0.08 6.53 6.90
N ASP A 118 1.14 6.07 7.23
CA ASP A 118 1.53 5.88 8.62
C ASP A 118 1.58 7.22 9.38
N SER A 119 0.92 7.26 10.55
CA SER A 119 1.00 8.39 11.48
C SER A 119 2.17 8.29 12.45
N THR A 120 2.66 7.08 12.71
CA THR A 120 3.76 6.79 13.63
C THR A 120 4.86 6.02 12.93
N PRO A 121 6.15 6.41 13.11
CA PRO A 121 7.26 5.72 12.46
C PRO A 121 7.65 4.43 13.18
N VAL A 122 8.21 3.50 12.41
CA VAL A 122 9.03 2.42 12.94
C VAL A 122 10.41 2.99 13.25
N ILE A 123 10.90 2.75 14.47
CA ILE A 123 12.20 3.28 14.95
C ILE A 123 13.27 2.20 14.78
N ALA A 124 14.38 2.54 14.15
CA ALA A 124 15.52 1.62 14.06
C ALA A 124 16.08 1.26 15.45
N PRO A 125 16.50 0.00 15.66
CA PRO A 125 17.27 -0.36 16.84
C PRO A 125 18.54 0.50 16.97
N ARG A 126 18.90 0.84 18.18
CA ARG A 126 20.05 1.75 18.41
C ARG A 126 21.41 1.16 18.08
N ASP A 127 21.48 -0.13 18.03
CA ASP A 127 22.63 -0.96 17.68
C ASP A 127 22.70 -1.30 16.19
N ALA A 128 21.70 -0.89 15.40
CA ALA A 128 21.75 -0.95 13.94
C ALA A 128 22.59 0.24 13.42
N ASP A 129 23.91 0.11 13.48
CA ASP A 129 24.88 1.15 13.13
C ASP A 129 25.80 0.77 11.95
N THR A 130 25.55 -0.37 11.32
CA THR A 130 26.23 -0.84 10.10
C THR A 130 25.27 -0.89 8.91
N GLU A 131 25.83 -0.76 7.70
CA GLU A 131 25.12 -0.92 6.42
C GLU A 131 24.18 -2.13 6.46
N ARG A 132 24.69 -3.31 6.74
CA ARG A 132 23.91 -4.56 6.75
C ARG A 132 22.76 -4.56 7.76
N GLU A 133 22.97 -4.08 8.98
CA GLU A 133 21.91 -4.02 10.00
C GLU A 133 20.80 -3.04 9.60
N LEU A 134 21.17 -1.94 8.94
CA LEU A 134 20.22 -0.98 8.41
C LEU A 134 19.45 -1.54 7.21
N GLU A 135 20.11 -2.26 6.29
CA GLU A 135 19.46 -2.98 5.20
C GLU A 135 18.45 -4.01 5.71
N ASP A 136 18.89 -4.87 6.65
CA ASP A 136 18.05 -5.91 7.23
C ASP A 136 16.82 -5.27 7.92
N TRP A 137 17.01 -4.15 8.63
CA TRP A 137 15.92 -3.43 9.28
C TRP A 137 14.99 -2.75 8.27
N ILE A 138 15.49 -2.08 7.23
CA ILE A 138 14.67 -1.47 6.19
C ILE A 138 13.85 -2.56 5.50
N ARG A 139 14.47 -3.66 5.07
CA ARG A 139 13.83 -4.77 4.39
C ARG A 139 12.70 -5.40 5.22
N ALA A 140 12.91 -5.55 6.52
CA ALA A 140 11.93 -6.13 7.43
C ALA A 140 10.74 -5.20 7.73
N ASN A 141 10.84 -3.89 7.44
CA ASN A 141 9.84 -2.92 7.87
C ASN A 141 9.26 -2.05 6.73
N LYS A 142 9.79 -2.16 5.51
CA LYS A 142 9.37 -1.29 4.40
C LYS A 142 7.99 -1.58 3.84
N GLU A 143 7.49 -2.80 3.97
CA GLU A 143 6.20 -3.20 3.39
C GLU A 143 5.05 -2.44 4.08
N PRO A 144 4.24 -1.67 3.34
CA PRO A 144 3.10 -0.95 3.89
C PRO A 144 1.90 -1.89 4.07
N VAL A 145 1.00 -1.56 5.02
CA VAL A 145 -0.32 -2.19 5.07
C VAL A 145 -1.26 -1.58 4.04
N MET A 146 -1.12 -0.30 3.75
CA MET A 146 -1.97 0.43 2.81
C MET A 146 -1.12 1.25 1.85
N GLN A 147 -1.41 1.14 0.56
CA GLN A 147 -0.76 1.93 -0.48
C GLN A 147 -1.70 2.26 -1.63
N LYS A 148 -1.38 3.29 -2.39
CA LYS A 148 -2.15 3.68 -3.57
C LYS A 148 -1.53 3.07 -4.83
N LEU A 149 -2.35 2.42 -5.64
CA LEU A 149 -1.95 2.01 -6.99
C LEU A 149 -1.77 3.25 -7.86
N SER A 150 -0.71 3.28 -8.63
CA SER A 150 -0.39 4.33 -9.58
C SER A 150 0.21 3.74 -10.85
N LEU A 151 0.24 4.51 -11.92
CA LEU A 151 0.90 4.08 -13.16
C LEU A 151 2.41 3.80 -12.99
N LYS A 152 3.05 4.33 -11.93
CA LYS A 152 4.48 4.17 -11.67
C LYS A 152 4.85 2.93 -10.88
N ASN A 153 3.92 2.39 -10.08
CA ASN A 153 4.14 1.20 -9.24
C ASN A 153 3.26 0.01 -9.64
N PHE A 154 2.58 0.10 -10.79
CA PHE A 154 1.55 -0.84 -11.22
C PHE A 154 1.97 -2.29 -11.08
N PHE A 155 3.09 -2.70 -11.68
CA PHE A 155 3.54 -4.09 -11.66
C PHE A 155 4.20 -4.54 -10.34
N ASN A 156 4.48 -3.61 -9.42
CA ASN A 156 4.94 -3.96 -8.08
C ASN A 156 3.78 -4.19 -7.11
N VAL A 157 2.70 -3.43 -7.27
CA VAL A 157 1.52 -3.45 -6.39
C VAL A 157 0.45 -4.41 -6.93
N TRP A 158 0.14 -4.32 -8.24
CA TRP A 158 -0.84 -5.19 -8.88
C TRP A 158 -0.17 -6.50 -9.33
N LYS A 159 0.13 -7.35 -8.36
CA LYS A 159 0.75 -8.67 -8.53
C LYS A 159 0.11 -9.66 -7.57
N ASP A 160 0.38 -10.95 -7.81
CA ASP A 160 -0.08 -11.98 -6.89
C ASP A 160 0.53 -11.79 -5.50
N PRO A 161 -0.30 -11.81 -4.45
CA PRO A 161 0.20 -11.80 -3.09
C PRO A 161 0.97 -13.08 -2.78
N GLU A 162 1.94 -12.98 -1.88
CA GLU A 162 2.60 -14.18 -1.35
C GLU A 162 1.57 -15.06 -0.60
N PRO A 163 1.79 -16.39 -0.47
CA PRO A 163 0.79 -17.32 0.06
C PRO A 163 0.21 -16.99 1.45
N GLU A 164 0.96 -16.24 2.26
CA GLU A 164 0.54 -15.81 3.59
C GLU A 164 -0.01 -14.37 3.62
N GLU A 165 0.07 -13.66 2.51
CA GLU A 165 -0.46 -12.30 2.38
C GLU A 165 -1.94 -12.32 2.00
N ARG A 166 -2.65 -11.28 2.42
CA ARG A 166 -4.04 -11.01 2.07
C ARG A 166 -4.10 -9.66 1.38
N MET A 167 -4.59 -9.65 0.15
CA MET A 167 -4.76 -8.42 -0.61
C MET A 167 -6.21 -7.96 -0.58
N ILE A 168 -6.44 -6.79 -0.01
CA ILE A 168 -7.71 -6.08 -0.07
C ILE A 168 -7.59 -4.97 -1.10
N VAL A 169 -8.50 -4.94 -2.06
CA VAL A 169 -8.59 -3.86 -3.04
C VAL A 169 -9.76 -2.95 -2.70
N ALA A 170 -9.51 -1.64 -2.74
CA ALA A 170 -10.51 -0.62 -2.56
C ALA A 170 -10.55 0.30 -3.79
N PHE A 171 -11.59 0.17 -4.59
CA PHE A 171 -11.90 1.10 -5.67
C PHE A 171 -12.63 2.30 -5.07
N CYS A 172 -11.96 3.45 -5.04
CA CYS A 172 -12.47 4.67 -4.41
C CYS A 172 -12.08 5.86 -5.28
N ASP A 173 -13.07 6.51 -5.90
CA ASP A 173 -12.90 7.82 -6.50
C ASP A 173 -12.80 8.86 -5.37
N GLU A 174 -11.64 9.53 -5.28
CA GLU A 174 -11.37 10.52 -4.23
C GLU A 174 -12.10 11.87 -4.51
N GLU A 175 -12.60 12.08 -5.70
CA GLU A 175 -13.41 13.25 -6.06
C GLU A 175 -14.90 13.06 -5.69
N ASP A 176 -15.34 11.80 -5.47
CA ASP A 176 -16.70 11.47 -5.01
C ASP A 176 -16.80 11.44 -3.47
N ASP A 177 -17.91 11.94 -2.92
CA ASP A 177 -18.14 12.01 -1.47
C ASP A 177 -18.09 10.62 -0.79
N ALA A 178 -18.60 9.57 -1.45
CA ALA A 178 -18.63 8.21 -0.91
C ALA A 178 -17.25 7.55 -1.00
N GLY A 179 -16.54 7.72 -2.13
CA GLY A 179 -15.17 7.24 -2.31
C GLY A 179 -14.22 7.89 -1.31
N GLN A 180 -14.29 9.21 -1.17
CA GLN A 180 -13.53 9.94 -0.16
C GLN A 180 -13.85 9.48 1.27
N ALA A 181 -15.09 9.16 1.59
CA ALA A 181 -15.46 8.65 2.92
C ALA A 181 -14.83 7.27 3.20
N VAL A 182 -14.83 6.36 2.22
CA VAL A 182 -14.18 5.04 2.34
C VAL A 182 -12.67 5.20 2.48
N PHE A 183 -12.05 6.04 1.67
CA PHE A 183 -10.62 6.35 1.75
C PHE A 183 -10.22 6.81 3.17
N GLU A 184 -10.94 7.80 3.75
CA GLU A 184 -10.64 8.29 5.08
C GLU A 184 -10.86 7.24 6.19
N LEU A 185 -11.84 6.33 6.04
CA LEU A 185 -12.03 5.21 6.95
C LEU A 185 -10.84 4.24 6.89
N LEU A 186 -10.42 3.82 5.68
CA LEU A 186 -9.28 2.92 5.49
C LEU A 186 -7.98 3.53 6.01
N LYS A 187 -7.77 4.82 5.78
CA LYS A 187 -6.61 5.54 6.32
C LYS A 187 -6.53 5.54 7.84
N LYS A 188 -7.68 5.60 8.54
CA LYS A 188 -7.74 5.47 9.99
C LYS A 188 -7.46 4.04 10.44
N LEU A 189 -8.03 3.06 9.75
CA LEU A 189 -7.82 1.65 10.02
C LEU A 189 -6.38 1.20 9.76
N ASN A 190 -5.66 1.85 8.83
CA ASN A 190 -4.25 1.56 8.57
C ASN A 190 -3.40 1.63 9.83
N HIS A 191 -3.69 2.58 10.73
CA HIS A 191 -2.98 2.70 12.00
C HIS A 191 -3.21 1.50 12.92
N ASP A 192 -4.46 1.04 13.04
CA ASP A 192 -4.85 -0.06 13.92
C ASP A 192 -4.37 -1.41 13.37
N ASN A 193 -4.24 -1.50 12.06
CA ASN A 193 -3.77 -2.70 11.34
C ASN A 193 -2.26 -2.72 11.06
N ALA A 194 -1.49 -1.77 11.58
CA ALA A 194 -0.03 -1.69 11.36
C ALA A 194 0.74 -2.97 11.78
N LEU A 195 0.17 -3.80 12.65
CA LEU A 195 0.73 -5.09 13.06
C LEU A 195 0.69 -6.15 11.95
N TYR A 196 -0.18 -5.97 10.96
CA TYR A 196 -0.33 -6.90 9.82
C TYR A 196 0.59 -6.56 8.63
N ALA A 197 1.51 -5.62 8.78
CA ALA A 197 2.47 -5.30 7.74
C ALA A 197 3.23 -6.57 7.29
N GLY A 198 3.26 -6.81 5.97
CA GLY A 198 3.82 -8.02 5.37
C GLY A 198 2.88 -9.25 5.38
N THR A 199 1.64 -9.11 5.87
CA THR A 199 0.61 -10.17 5.79
C THR A 199 -0.75 -9.65 5.32
N LEU A 200 -0.98 -8.34 5.43
CA LEU A 200 -2.13 -7.64 4.90
C LEU A 200 -1.65 -6.49 4.02
N GLU A 201 -2.17 -6.41 2.83
CA GLU A 201 -2.00 -5.29 1.92
C GLU A 201 -3.38 -4.72 1.54
N ILE A 202 -3.57 -3.41 1.68
CA ILE A 202 -4.76 -2.69 1.24
C ILE A 202 -4.35 -1.79 0.08
N VAL A 203 -4.79 -2.14 -1.12
CA VAL A 203 -4.50 -1.41 -2.35
C VAL A 203 -5.64 -0.46 -2.67
N LEU A 204 -5.36 0.84 -2.59
CA LEU A 204 -6.29 1.88 -3.02
C LEU A 204 -6.17 2.09 -4.52
N ILE A 205 -7.27 2.05 -5.22
CA ILE A 205 -7.34 2.30 -6.66
C ILE A 205 -8.34 3.42 -6.90
N ASP A 206 -7.86 4.51 -7.48
CA ASP A 206 -8.69 5.55 -8.03
C ASP A 206 -9.04 5.16 -9.48
N PRO A 207 -10.31 4.87 -9.79
CA PRO A 207 -10.70 4.42 -11.13
C PRO A 207 -10.34 5.44 -12.23
N ASP A 208 -10.35 6.72 -11.92
CA ASP A 208 -10.05 7.80 -12.86
C ASP A 208 -8.59 7.80 -13.33
N GLU A 209 -7.67 7.23 -12.54
CA GLU A 209 -6.28 7.02 -12.97
C GLU A 209 -6.13 5.86 -13.96
N PHE A 210 -7.12 4.95 -14.05
CA PHE A 210 -7.05 3.71 -14.83
C PHE A 210 -8.25 3.48 -15.75
N PRO A 211 -8.70 4.45 -16.56
CA PRO A 211 -9.93 4.34 -17.35
C PRO A 211 -9.94 3.19 -18.36
N LEU A 212 -8.77 2.68 -18.75
CA LEU A 212 -8.65 1.54 -19.66
C LEU A 212 -8.75 0.17 -18.96
N MET A 213 -8.66 0.14 -17.64
CA MET A 213 -8.70 -1.10 -16.84
C MET A 213 -10.08 -1.37 -16.24
N ILE A 214 -10.96 -0.38 -16.17
CA ILE A 214 -12.27 -0.47 -15.52
C ILE A 214 -13.09 -1.64 -16.09
N ASP A 215 -13.30 -1.67 -17.41
CA ASP A 215 -14.08 -2.73 -18.08
C ASP A 215 -13.49 -4.14 -17.80
N GLU A 216 -12.16 -4.25 -17.70
CA GLU A 216 -11.49 -5.51 -17.41
C GLU A 216 -11.72 -5.93 -15.95
N TRP A 217 -11.52 -5.04 -14.99
CA TRP A 217 -11.75 -5.31 -13.57
C TRP A 217 -13.21 -5.63 -13.25
N GLU A 218 -14.16 -4.88 -13.84
CA GLU A 218 -15.59 -5.16 -13.70
C GLU A 218 -15.95 -6.55 -14.25
N THR A 219 -15.34 -6.93 -15.38
CA THR A 219 -15.55 -8.26 -15.97
C THR A 219 -14.93 -9.38 -15.13
N ILE A 220 -13.70 -9.18 -14.63
CA ILE A 220 -12.96 -10.19 -13.85
C ILE A 220 -13.67 -10.45 -12.52
N PHE A 221 -14.05 -9.39 -11.82
CA PHE A 221 -14.54 -9.47 -10.46
C PHE A 221 -16.08 -9.45 -10.35
N GLY A 222 -16.79 -9.19 -11.45
CA GLY A 222 -18.26 -9.18 -11.47
C GLY A 222 -18.87 -8.03 -10.64
N ILE A 223 -18.21 -6.89 -10.57
CA ILE A 223 -18.60 -5.70 -9.79
C ILE A 223 -18.86 -4.50 -10.70
N GLU A 224 -19.46 -3.44 -10.16
CA GLU A 224 -19.64 -2.15 -10.84
C GLU A 224 -18.79 -1.09 -10.12
N ILE A 225 -17.66 -0.70 -10.70
CA ILE A 225 -16.68 0.20 -10.11
C ILE A 225 -17.09 1.67 -10.26
N GLU A 226 -17.68 2.02 -11.42
CA GLU A 226 -17.98 3.44 -11.76
C GLU A 226 -19.08 4.09 -10.93
N LYS A 227 -19.89 3.31 -10.19
CA LYS A 227 -21.08 3.86 -9.52
C LYS A 227 -20.86 4.14 -8.05
N ASP A 228 -20.28 3.20 -7.36
CA ASP A 228 -20.12 3.23 -5.91
C ASP A 228 -18.77 2.63 -5.54
N PRO A 229 -18.14 3.09 -4.46
CA PRO A 229 -16.88 2.49 -4.02
C PRO A 229 -17.06 1.00 -3.74
N GLN A 230 -16.05 0.20 -4.08
CA GLN A 230 -16.02 -1.24 -3.88
C GLN A 230 -14.83 -1.62 -3.01
N LEU A 231 -15.04 -2.58 -2.13
CA LEU A 231 -13.99 -3.10 -1.23
C LEU A 231 -14.05 -4.62 -1.23
N GLY A 232 -12.94 -5.30 -1.50
CA GLY A 232 -12.92 -6.77 -1.58
C GLY A 232 -11.57 -7.39 -1.27
N LEU A 233 -11.59 -8.60 -0.70
CA LEU A 233 -10.44 -9.50 -0.68
C LEU A 233 -10.33 -10.13 -2.06
N VAL A 234 -9.15 -10.05 -2.69
CA VAL A 234 -8.96 -10.50 -4.08
C VAL A 234 -7.76 -11.43 -4.23
N ASP A 235 -7.87 -12.33 -5.23
CA ASP A 235 -6.78 -13.05 -5.84
C ASP A 235 -6.71 -12.64 -7.32
N ILE A 236 -5.57 -12.09 -7.71
CA ILE A 236 -5.39 -11.57 -9.07
C ILE A 236 -5.16 -12.72 -10.06
N THR A 237 -4.45 -13.78 -9.64
CA THR A 237 -4.13 -14.95 -10.48
C THR A 237 -5.36 -15.75 -10.81
N ASP A 238 -6.11 -16.13 -9.78
CA ASP A 238 -7.31 -16.94 -9.93
C ASP A 238 -8.52 -16.11 -10.36
N ARG A 239 -8.38 -14.77 -10.34
CA ARG A 239 -9.42 -13.80 -10.71
C ARG A 239 -10.66 -13.93 -9.85
N GLU A 240 -10.44 -14.13 -8.56
CA GLU A 240 -11.48 -14.29 -7.57
C GLU A 240 -11.54 -13.08 -6.63
N GLY A 241 -12.73 -12.83 -6.06
CA GLY A 241 -12.90 -11.77 -5.08
C GLY A 241 -14.08 -12.03 -4.16
N VAL A 242 -13.90 -11.74 -2.86
CA VAL A 242 -14.99 -11.71 -1.87
C VAL A 242 -15.22 -10.26 -1.49
N TRP A 243 -16.38 -9.73 -1.91
CA TRP A 243 -16.69 -8.31 -1.80
C TRP A 243 -17.44 -7.99 -0.52
N PHE A 244 -17.03 -6.89 0.11
CA PHE A 244 -17.71 -6.35 1.27
C PHE A 244 -19.05 -5.75 0.87
N ASP A 245 -20.09 -6.01 1.67
CA ASP A 245 -21.41 -5.39 1.47
C ASP A 245 -21.39 -3.93 1.91
N MET A 246 -21.17 -3.02 0.95
CA MET A 246 -21.07 -1.57 1.17
C MET A 246 -22.33 -0.95 1.81
N THR A 247 -23.48 -1.64 1.75
CA THR A 247 -24.72 -1.16 2.41
C THR A 247 -24.63 -1.18 3.93
N GLN A 248 -23.65 -1.86 4.51
CA GLN A 248 -23.38 -1.87 5.95
C GLN A 248 -22.75 -0.57 6.43
N LEU A 249 -22.19 0.25 5.51
CA LEU A 249 -21.61 1.54 5.83
C LEU A 249 -22.59 2.68 5.62
N ASN A 250 -22.60 3.63 6.53
CA ASN A 250 -23.34 4.88 6.35
C ASN A 250 -22.43 5.96 5.76
N LEU A 251 -22.33 5.97 4.42
CA LEU A 251 -21.46 6.89 3.69
C LEU A 251 -22.13 8.25 3.39
N GLN A 252 -23.44 8.37 3.56
CA GLN A 252 -24.15 9.66 3.38
C GLN A 252 -23.91 10.65 4.53
N GLN A 253 -23.59 10.14 5.72
CA GLN A 253 -23.27 10.94 6.89
C GLN A 253 -22.00 10.38 7.57
N PRO A 254 -20.86 10.33 6.88
CA PRO A 254 -19.69 9.59 7.31
C PRO A 254 -19.15 10.05 8.67
N LEU A 255 -19.15 11.35 8.94
CA LEU A 255 -18.68 11.90 10.21
C LEU A 255 -19.58 11.52 11.41
N GLN A 256 -20.88 11.39 11.20
CA GLN A 256 -21.82 11.02 12.26
C GLN A 256 -21.70 9.55 12.64
N TYR A 257 -21.46 8.69 11.66
CA TYR A 257 -21.39 7.23 11.81
C TYR A 257 -19.96 6.67 11.74
N GLU A 258 -18.95 7.55 11.83
CA GLU A 258 -17.54 7.16 11.68
C GLU A 258 -17.14 6.00 12.59
N ALA A 259 -17.43 6.09 13.88
CA ALA A 259 -17.06 5.02 14.82
C ALA A 259 -17.73 3.68 14.49
N GLN A 260 -19.00 3.71 14.06
CA GLN A 260 -19.71 2.50 13.63
C GLN A 260 -19.14 1.93 12.34
N ASN A 261 -18.86 2.78 11.35
CA ASN A 261 -18.26 2.36 10.07
C ASN A 261 -16.88 1.73 10.31
N LEU A 262 -16.05 2.34 11.17
CA LEU A 262 -14.73 1.79 11.53
C LEU A 262 -14.85 0.42 12.22
N GLU A 263 -15.80 0.25 13.16
CA GLU A 263 -16.04 -1.02 13.84
C GLU A 263 -16.45 -2.12 12.86
N VAL A 264 -17.33 -1.81 11.91
CA VAL A 264 -17.81 -2.76 10.90
C VAL A 264 -16.68 -3.18 9.95
N LEU A 265 -15.90 -2.22 9.44
CA LEU A 265 -14.78 -2.50 8.56
C LEU A 265 -13.67 -3.27 9.28
N GLN A 266 -13.33 -2.89 10.51
CA GLN A 266 -12.32 -3.62 11.29
C GLN A 266 -12.75 -5.06 11.54
N ALA A 267 -14.02 -5.29 11.89
CA ALA A 267 -14.53 -6.65 12.09
C ALA A 267 -14.42 -7.49 10.81
N TRP A 268 -14.63 -6.90 9.63
CA TRP A 268 -14.47 -7.59 8.35
C TRP A 268 -12.99 -7.91 8.06
N ILE A 269 -12.07 -6.98 8.31
CA ILE A 269 -10.62 -7.22 8.20
C ILE A 269 -10.20 -8.33 9.17
N ASP A 270 -10.67 -8.30 10.41
CA ASP A 270 -10.35 -9.33 11.40
C ASP A 270 -10.84 -10.72 10.96
N GLN A 271 -12.00 -10.82 10.32
CA GLN A 271 -12.51 -12.08 9.75
C GLN A 271 -11.59 -12.61 8.63
N ILE A 272 -11.07 -11.72 7.76
CA ILE A 272 -10.08 -12.09 6.74
C ILE A 272 -8.80 -12.61 7.39
N MET A 273 -8.26 -11.87 8.35
CA MET A 273 -7.00 -12.22 9.02
C MET A 273 -7.10 -13.49 9.88
N ASN A 274 -8.31 -13.84 10.34
CA ASN A 274 -8.60 -15.08 11.07
C ASN A 274 -9.02 -16.24 10.16
N ASP A 275 -8.94 -16.07 8.83
CA ASP A 275 -9.39 -17.04 7.84
C ASP A 275 -10.88 -17.45 7.94
N GLU A 276 -11.72 -16.57 8.46
CA GLU A 276 -13.19 -16.75 8.47
C GLU A 276 -13.81 -16.36 7.13
N ILE A 277 -13.15 -15.45 6.39
CA ILE A 277 -13.45 -15.09 5.01
C ILE A 277 -12.27 -15.56 4.15
N ARG A 278 -12.52 -16.38 3.13
CA ARG A 278 -11.54 -16.97 2.23
C ARG A 278 -11.99 -16.90 0.78
N LEU A 279 -11.02 -16.85 -0.12
CA LEU A 279 -11.24 -17.03 -1.56
C LEU A 279 -11.52 -18.50 -1.88
N GLY A 280 -12.26 -18.77 -2.96
CA GLY A 280 -12.56 -20.13 -3.43
C GLY A 280 -13.63 -20.90 -2.64
N GLU A 281 -14.23 -20.36 -1.61
CA GLU A 281 -15.40 -20.95 -0.96
C GLU A 281 -16.68 -20.42 -1.66
N GLU A 282 -17.23 -21.17 -2.63
CA GLU A 282 -18.60 -20.94 -3.11
C GLU A 282 -19.53 -20.93 -1.90
N GLU A 283 -20.31 -19.85 -1.73
CA GLU A 283 -21.40 -19.85 -0.76
C GLU A 283 -22.23 -21.12 -0.97
N SER A 284 -22.13 -22.06 -0.03
CA SER A 284 -22.95 -23.26 -0.06
C SER A 284 -24.42 -22.81 -0.08
N GLU A 285 -25.06 -22.92 -1.25
CA GLU A 285 -26.48 -22.64 -1.40
C GLU A 285 -27.22 -23.26 -0.22
N THR A 286 -27.83 -22.42 0.58
CA THR A 286 -28.74 -22.86 1.63
C THR A 286 -29.86 -23.68 0.94
N PRO A 287 -30.03 -24.98 1.23
CA PRO A 287 -31.00 -25.79 0.52
C PRO A 287 -32.37 -25.19 0.70
N ALA A 288 -33.01 -24.82 -0.41
CA ALA A 288 -34.34 -24.29 -0.44
C ALA A 288 -35.29 -25.21 0.36
N PRO A 289 -36.20 -24.68 1.20
CA PRO A 289 -37.09 -25.49 2.02
C PRO A 289 -37.94 -26.38 1.11
N ALA A 290 -37.87 -27.68 1.36
CA ALA A 290 -38.59 -28.72 0.62
C ALA A 290 -40.07 -28.39 0.53
N SER A 291 -40.55 -28.10 -0.68
CA SER A 291 -41.98 -27.91 -0.97
C SER A 291 -42.72 -29.20 -0.69
N THR A 292 -43.52 -29.22 0.36
CA THR A 292 -44.42 -30.32 0.73
C THR A 292 -45.49 -30.41 -0.35
N LYS A 293 -45.33 -31.34 -1.31
CA LYS A 293 -46.38 -31.70 -2.26
C LYS A 293 -47.49 -32.44 -1.51
N THR A 294 -48.57 -31.76 -1.18
CA THR A 294 -49.80 -32.34 -0.67
C THR A 294 -50.44 -33.20 -1.78
N ARG A 295 -50.36 -34.50 -1.60
CA ARG A 295 -51.00 -35.49 -2.47
C ARG A 295 -52.53 -35.42 -2.25
N ARG A 296 -53.28 -34.76 -3.14
CA ARG A 296 -54.75 -34.92 -3.20
C ARG A 296 -55.07 -36.30 -3.70
N LYS A 297 -55.63 -37.15 -2.82
CA LYS A 297 -56.36 -38.36 -3.19
C LYS A 297 -57.62 -37.96 -3.99
N LYS A 298 -57.74 -38.45 -5.19
CA LYS A 298 -59.03 -38.56 -5.89
C LYS A 298 -59.69 -39.87 -5.45
N GLU A 299 -60.78 -39.78 -4.75
CA GLU A 299 -61.78 -40.84 -4.67
C GLU A 299 -62.77 -40.60 -5.81
N LEU A 300 -63.02 -41.67 -6.56
CA LEU A 300 -64.12 -42.04 -7.44
C LEU A 300 -65.06 -40.96 -7.98
#